data_329a9a99a99ca7dd6505b6fc9bdb3d15
#
_entry.id   329a9a99a99ca7dd6505b6fc9bdb3d15
#
_cell.length_a   1.000
_cell.length_b   1.000
_cell.length_c   1.000
_cell.angle_alpha   90.00
_cell.angle_beta   90.00
_cell.angle_gamma   90.00
#
_symmetry.space_group_name_H-M   'P 1'
#
loop_
_entity.id
_entity.type
_entity.pdbx_description
1 polymer ?
#
loop_
_entity_poly.entity_id
_entity_poly.type
_entity_poly.pdbx_seq_one_letter_code
_entity_poly.pdbx_strand_id
1 'polypeptide(L)'
;MKRKVMAALLAGVLAAGLMTACGGSSSASSSAPAETEGAAGAGASDAAAGTADAGEEDKHITVAASPTPHAEILAQVKPILEEQGYELEVIEFEDYVQPNNVVDSGEIDANYFQHINYLEDFNANHGTDLVVAGRIHYEPFGIYPGTKASLDEIADGDTIAIPNDPTNEARALLLLEASGIIKLKEGAGITATVNDIESKTVDVQLNEVEAAQVSRYKDEMSFVVLNGNYALAAGFKADTDALALEKGDSEAIQQYVNVIAVKAGNEELPKIKALVDALKSDVVKNYIKENLDGAVIAYEE
;
A
#
# COMPACT_ATOMS: atom_id res chain seq x y z
N MET A 1 -4.64 15.89 56.90
CA MET A 1 -5.51 17.07 56.90
C MET A 1 -6.42 17.01 55.70
N LYS A 2 -7.72 17.04 55.98
CA LYS A 2 -8.81 16.94 55.00
C LYS A 2 -9.07 18.30 54.30
N ARG A 3 -9.37 18.32 53.00
CA ARG A 3 -10.27 19.27 52.28
C ARG A 3 -10.54 18.62 50.92
N LYS A 4 -11.61 18.08 50.62
CA LYS A 4 -13.06 18.30 50.37
C LYS A 4 -13.37 19.50 49.45
N VAL A 5 -14.04 19.14 48.31
CA VAL A 5 -15.21 19.76 47.66
C VAL A 5 -14.87 20.83 46.62
N MET A 6 -15.36 20.81 45.38
CA MET A 6 -16.77 20.96 44.99
C MET A 6 -17.04 20.61 43.53
N ALA A 7 -18.11 19.92 43.31
CA ALA A 7 -18.78 19.72 42.03
C ALA A 7 -19.58 20.96 41.64
N ALA A 8 -19.69 21.28 40.34
CA ALA A 8 -20.72 22.15 39.81
C ALA A 8 -21.33 21.56 38.55
N LEU A 9 -22.54 21.08 38.69
CA LEU A 9 -23.53 20.79 37.66
C LEU A 9 -24.08 22.10 37.10
N LEU A 10 -24.25 22.21 35.81
CA LEU A 10 -25.20 23.13 35.18
C LEU A 10 -25.88 22.42 33.99
N ALA A 11 -27.17 22.18 34.21
CA ALA A 11 -28.12 21.70 33.22
C ALA A 11 -28.91 22.90 32.65
N GLY A 12 -29.45 22.71 31.45
CA GLY A 12 -30.50 23.56 30.87
C GLY A 12 -30.22 23.90 29.41
N VAL A 13 -31.07 23.87 28.44
CA VAL A 13 -32.53 23.67 28.31
C VAL A 13 -32.78 23.39 26.81
N LEU A 14 -33.75 22.54 26.55
CA LEU A 14 -34.38 22.27 25.24
C LEU A 14 -35.06 23.53 24.68
N ALA A 15 -35.07 23.68 23.34
CA ALA A 15 -36.14 24.36 22.64
C ALA A 15 -36.42 23.62 21.31
N ALA A 16 -37.57 22.99 21.29
CA ALA A 16 -38.23 22.42 20.12
C ALA A 16 -38.95 23.54 19.35
N GLY A 17 -38.90 23.50 18.03
CA GLY A 17 -39.71 24.37 17.14
C GLY A 17 -40.23 23.56 15.96
N LEU A 18 -41.45 23.05 16.11
CA LEU A 18 -42.28 22.54 15.01
C LEU A 18 -42.97 23.75 14.32
N MET A 19 -42.97 23.75 13.00
CA MET A 19 -44.08 24.33 12.23
C MET A 19 -44.30 23.58 10.93
N THR A 20 -45.40 22.96 10.85
CA THR A 20 -46.31 22.46 9.83
C THR A 20 -46.64 23.51 8.74
N ALA A 21 -46.83 23.18 7.48
CA ALA A 21 -48.09 22.76 6.87
C ALA A 21 -48.14 23.02 5.37
N CYS A 22 -48.71 22.05 4.65
CA CYS A 22 -49.68 22.09 3.57
C CYS A 22 -49.30 22.81 2.24
N GLY A 23 -49.54 22.30 1.11
CA GLY A 23 -50.45 21.30 0.56
C GLY A 23 -50.65 21.63 -0.92
N GLY A 24 -51.09 20.71 -1.70
CA GLY A 24 -51.73 21.06 -3.02
C GLY A 24 -51.39 20.09 -4.14
N SER A 25 -52.30 19.16 -4.32
CA SER A 25 -52.46 18.16 -5.38
C SER A 25 -52.85 18.77 -6.72
N SER A 26 -52.63 17.97 -7.76
CA SER A 26 -53.54 17.53 -8.84
C SER A 26 -52.85 17.61 -10.21
N SER A 27 -52.71 16.53 -10.79
CA SER A 27 -53.52 15.64 -11.67
C SER A 27 -53.29 15.90 -13.18
N ALA A 28 -52.74 14.87 -13.79
CA ALA A 28 -53.20 14.10 -14.90
C ALA A 28 -53.53 14.78 -16.24
N SER A 29 -53.03 14.30 -17.33
CA SER A 29 -53.76 13.64 -18.44
C SER A 29 -53.02 13.78 -19.76
N SER A 30 -52.56 12.69 -20.32
CA SER A 30 -52.85 12.01 -21.58
C SER A 30 -52.86 12.84 -22.87
N SER A 31 -52.12 12.46 -23.85
CA SER A 31 -52.53 11.81 -25.11
C SER A 31 -51.48 11.94 -26.21
N ALA A 32 -51.11 10.82 -26.81
CA ALA A 32 -50.63 10.69 -28.19
C ALA A 32 -51.86 10.51 -29.10
N PRO A 33 -51.79 10.34 -30.44
CA PRO A 33 -50.68 10.28 -31.40
C PRO A 33 -50.97 11.12 -32.70
N ALA A 34 -50.03 11.13 -33.67
CA ALA A 34 -50.32 10.91 -35.10
C ALA A 34 -49.08 10.97 -35.99
N GLU A 35 -48.95 9.97 -36.81
CA GLU A 35 -48.03 9.79 -37.92
C GLU A 35 -48.27 10.79 -39.06
N THR A 36 -47.20 11.09 -39.82
CA THR A 36 -47.26 11.20 -41.26
C THR A 36 -45.93 11.02 -41.95
N GLU A 37 -45.93 10.17 -42.97
CA GLU A 37 -44.83 9.83 -43.87
C GLU A 37 -44.44 11.00 -44.78
N GLY A 38 -43.19 10.91 -45.33
CA GLY A 38 -42.80 11.73 -46.48
C GLY A 38 -41.33 11.66 -46.89
N ALA A 39 -41.01 10.64 -47.68
CA ALA A 39 -40.14 10.58 -48.88
C ALA A 39 -38.76 11.27 -48.96
N ALA A 40 -37.75 10.40 -49.11
CA ALA A 40 -36.65 10.36 -50.09
C ALA A 40 -35.87 11.66 -50.43
N GLY A 41 -34.58 11.61 -50.15
CA GLY A 41 -33.56 12.46 -50.76
C GLY A 41 -32.19 11.82 -50.61
N ALA A 42 -31.72 11.12 -51.64
CA ALA A 42 -30.37 10.60 -51.75
C ALA A 42 -29.39 11.76 -51.89
N GLY A 43 -28.47 11.86 -50.95
CA GLY A 43 -27.29 12.73 -51.00
C GLY A 43 -26.08 11.94 -50.55
N ALA A 44 -25.32 11.45 -51.51
CA ALA A 44 -23.97 10.94 -51.24
C ALA A 44 -23.10 12.13 -50.78
N SER A 45 -22.62 12.09 -49.54
CA SER A 45 -21.54 12.93 -49.15
C SER A 45 -20.40 12.06 -48.63
N ASP A 46 -19.34 12.20 -49.32
CA ASP A 46 -17.95 11.84 -49.11
C ASP A 46 -17.60 11.60 -47.65
N ALA A 47 -17.24 10.37 -47.30
CA ALA A 47 -16.63 10.03 -46.05
C ALA A 47 -15.17 10.54 -46.12
N ALA A 48 -14.96 11.79 -45.73
CA ALA A 48 -13.65 12.21 -45.30
C ALA A 48 -13.25 11.36 -44.08
N ALA A 49 -12.32 10.44 -44.32
CA ALA A 49 -11.58 9.80 -43.25
C ALA A 49 -10.94 10.90 -42.41
N GLY A 50 -11.56 11.24 -41.29
CA GLY A 50 -10.93 12.04 -40.27
C GLY A 50 -9.71 11.27 -39.82
N THR A 51 -8.53 11.80 -40.12
CA THR A 51 -7.30 11.47 -39.40
C THR A 51 -7.62 11.68 -37.95
N ALA A 52 -7.66 10.59 -37.16
CA ALA A 52 -7.62 10.69 -35.73
C ALA A 52 -6.38 11.52 -35.40
N ASP A 53 -6.61 12.71 -34.87
CA ASP A 53 -5.61 13.50 -34.21
C ASP A 53 -4.98 12.56 -33.17
N ALA A 54 -3.73 12.17 -33.36
CA ALA A 54 -2.97 11.45 -32.36
C ALA A 54 -2.83 12.45 -31.21
N GLY A 55 -3.72 12.36 -30.23
CA GLY A 55 -3.71 13.22 -29.06
C GLY A 55 -2.28 13.30 -28.53
N GLU A 56 -1.87 14.49 -28.17
CA GLU A 56 -0.57 14.76 -27.57
C GLU A 56 -0.36 13.77 -26.43
N GLU A 57 0.72 12.99 -26.50
CA GLU A 57 1.04 11.95 -25.51
C GLU A 57 1.16 12.61 -24.14
N ASP A 58 0.40 12.11 -23.16
CA ASP A 58 0.48 12.59 -21.78
C ASP A 58 1.88 12.30 -21.21
N LYS A 59 2.64 13.37 -20.96
CA LYS A 59 4.02 13.32 -20.47
C LYS A 59 4.13 13.52 -18.97
N HIS A 60 3.01 13.74 -18.27
CA HIS A 60 3.00 13.85 -16.82
C HIS A 60 2.77 12.47 -16.21
N ILE A 61 3.62 12.12 -15.23
CA ILE A 61 3.57 10.83 -14.50
C ILE A 61 3.41 11.16 -13.02
N THR A 62 2.33 10.68 -12.41
CA THR A 62 2.10 10.80 -10.98
C THR A 62 2.27 9.46 -10.28
N VAL A 63 3.02 9.42 -9.16
CA VAL A 63 3.28 8.17 -8.43
C VAL A 63 3.06 8.38 -6.93
N ALA A 64 2.17 7.57 -6.35
CA ALA A 64 1.99 7.46 -4.91
C ALA A 64 3.06 6.53 -4.33
N ALA A 65 3.88 6.97 -3.39
CA ALA A 65 5.00 6.22 -2.86
C ALA A 65 5.15 6.34 -1.36
N SER A 66 5.76 5.34 -0.71
CA SER A 66 6.29 5.52 0.65
C SER A 66 7.53 6.43 0.62
N PRO A 67 7.77 7.25 1.65
CA PRO A 67 8.89 8.19 1.66
C PRO A 67 10.24 7.50 1.44
N THR A 68 10.51 6.41 2.15
CA THR A 68 11.74 5.61 2.03
C THR A 68 11.40 4.13 1.92
N PRO A 69 12.09 3.32 1.08
CA PRO A 69 13.10 3.73 0.10
C PRO A 69 12.48 4.19 -1.23
N HIS A 70 11.16 4.09 -1.41
CA HIS A 70 10.46 4.19 -2.69
C HIS A 70 10.57 5.57 -3.34
N ALA A 71 10.24 6.66 -2.60
CA ALA A 71 10.37 8.02 -3.12
C ALA A 71 11.84 8.40 -3.36
N GLU A 72 12.77 7.89 -2.53
CA GLU A 72 14.20 8.09 -2.72
C GLU A 72 14.70 7.43 -4.02
N ILE A 73 14.20 6.22 -4.33
CA ILE A 73 14.50 5.53 -5.59
C ILE A 73 13.88 6.27 -6.78
N LEU A 74 12.63 6.74 -6.66
CA LEU A 74 11.97 7.55 -7.70
C LEU A 74 12.72 8.84 -7.99
N ALA A 75 13.34 9.46 -6.99
CA ALA A 75 14.16 10.65 -7.19
C ALA A 75 15.37 10.40 -8.11
N GLN A 76 15.89 9.15 -8.18
CA GLN A 76 17.00 8.79 -9.05
C GLN A 76 16.59 8.68 -10.53
N VAL A 77 15.32 8.39 -10.81
CA VAL A 77 14.83 8.23 -12.18
C VAL A 77 14.27 9.53 -12.76
N LYS A 78 14.00 10.52 -11.94
CA LYS A 78 13.49 11.82 -12.39
C LYS A 78 14.32 12.43 -13.52
N PRO A 79 15.66 12.54 -13.44
CA PRO A 79 16.48 13.06 -14.55
C PRO A 79 16.38 12.20 -15.82
N ILE A 80 16.28 10.86 -15.67
CA ILE A 80 16.16 9.93 -16.80
C ILE A 80 14.85 10.15 -17.57
N LEU A 81 13.77 10.39 -16.83
CA LEU A 81 12.45 10.65 -17.40
C LEU A 81 12.38 12.04 -18.03
N GLU A 82 13.00 13.06 -17.42
CA GLU A 82 13.09 14.41 -17.96
C GLU A 82 13.83 14.43 -19.32
N GLU A 83 14.92 13.65 -19.48
CA GLU A 83 15.63 13.50 -20.78
C GLU A 83 14.74 12.89 -21.85
N GLN A 84 13.72 12.08 -21.48
CA GLN A 84 12.73 11.49 -22.39
C GLN A 84 11.50 12.40 -22.59
N GLY A 85 11.49 13.58 -21.95
CA GLY A 85 10.41 14.56 -22.03
C GLY A 85 9.21 14.26 -21.11
N TYR A 86 9.37 13.39 -20.12
CA TYR A 86 8.37 13.14 -19.08
C TYR A 86 8.62 13.99 -17.84
N GLU A 87 7.56 14.40 -17.16
CA GLU A 87 7.59 15.06 -15.86
C GLU A 87 7.10 14.08 -14.79
N LEU A 88 7.94 13.78 -13.79
CA LEU A 88 7.60 12.90 -12.67
C LEU A 88 7.22 13.73 -11.44
N GLU A 89 6.00 13.50 -10.93
CA GLU A 89 5.51 13.97 -9.64
C GLU A 89 5.35 12.80 -8.69
N VAL A 90 5.95 12.90 -7.50
CA VAL A 90 5.86 11.86 -6.44
C VAL A 90 5.06 12.42 -5.28
N ILE A 91 4.01 11.71 -4.92
CA ILE A 91 3.14 12.02 -3.77
C ILE A 91 3.39 10.99 -2.68
N GLU A 92 3.89 11.44 -1.53
CA GLU A 92 4.26 10.54 -0.44
C GLU A 92 3.07 10.21 0.47
N PHE A 93 2.97 8.92 0.82
CA PHE A 93 1.98 8.38 1.76
C PHE A 93 2.69 7.53 2.82
N GLU A 94 2.25 7.65 4.07
CA GLU A 94 2.83 6.89 5.18
C GLU A 94 2.09 5.57 5.48
N ASP A 95 0.89 5.38 4.92
CA ASP A 95 0.07 4.17 5.07
C ASP A 95 0.04 3.32 3.79
N TYR A 96 -0.50 2.09 3.92
CA TYR A 96 -0.57 1.15 2.79
C TYR A 96 -1.94 1.10 2.09
N VAL A 97 -2.94 1.87 2.56
CA VAL A 97 -4.30 1.84 2.02
C VAL A 97 -4.52 2.93 0.96
N GLN A 98 -4.12 4.16 1.29
CA GLN A 98 -4.38 5.31 0.43
C GLN A 98 -3.69 5.22 -0.95
N PRO A 99 -2.43 4.75 -1.08
CA PRO A 99 -1.79 4.65 -2.39
C PRO A 99 -2.57 3.79 -3.40
N ASN A 100 -3.21 2.71 -2.94
CA ASN A 100 -4.05 1.88 -3.81
C ASN A 100 -5.37 2.58 -4.18
N ASN A 101 -6.01 3.26 -3.22
CA ASN A 101 -7.27 3.96 -3.46
C ASN A 101 -7.13 5.08 -4.50
N VAL A 102 -6.07 5.88 -4.42
CA VAL A 102 -5.86 7.01 -5.36
C VAL A 102 -5.49 6.54 -6.77
N VAL A 103 -4.85 5.37 -6.91
CA VAL A 103 -4.60 4.77 -8.22
C VAL A 103 -5.86 4.10 -8.78
N ASP A 104 -6.64 3.41 -7.96
CA ASP A 104 -7.89 2.79 -8.40
C ASP A 104 -8.92 3.85 -8.84
N SER A 105 -8.98 4.99 -8.15
CA SER A 105 -9.83 6.12 -8.55
C SER A 105 -9.37 6.81 -9.83
N GLY A 106 -8.11 6.62 -10.24
CA GLY A 106 -7.48 7.30 -11.37
C GLY A 106 -7.02 8.73 -11.05
N GLU A 107 -6.91 9.11 -9.78
CA GLU A 107 -6.36 10.39 -9.34
C GLU A 107 -4.84 10.43 -9.53
N ILE A 108 -4.17 9.30 -9.31
CA ILE A 108 -2.73 9.09 -9.48
C ILE A 108 -2.50 7.93 -10.46
N ASP A 109 -1.48 8.04 -11.33
CA ASP A 109 -1.25 7.07 -12.40
C ASP A 109 -0.76 5.71 -11.91
N ALA A 110 0.14 5.70 -10.92
CA ALA A 110 0.79 4.50 -10.41
C ALA A 110 1.06 4.61 -8.91
N ASN A 111 1.29 3.48 -8.26
CA ASN A 111 1.90 3.48 -6.94
C ASN A 111 3.17 2.62 -6.89
N TYR A 112 4.03 2.94 -5.93
CA TYR A 112 5.26 2.25 -5.62
C TYR A 112 5.48 2.24 -4.11
N PHE A 113 5.00 1.17 -3.42
CA PHE A 113 5.08 1.04 -1.97
C PHE A 113 4.88 -0.38 -1.48
N GLN A 114 4.38 -1.29 -2.32
CA GLN A 114 3.80 -2.58 -1.94
C GLN A 114 4.44 -3.75 -2.67
N HIS A 115 4.41 -4.90 -2.01
CA HIS A 115 4.74 -6.17 -2.63
C HIS A 115 3.51 -6.86 -3.26
N ILE A 116 3.75 -7.83 -4.13
CA ILE A 116 2.71 -8.52 -4.92
C ILE A 116 1.62 -9.12 -4.04
N ASN A 117 1.96 -9.85 -2.98
CA ASN A 117 0.97 -10.48 -2.11
C ASN A 117 0.01 -9.45 -1.49
N TYR A 118 0.53 -8.27 -1.09
CA TYR A 118 -0.31 -7.20 -0.55
C TYR A 118 -1.26 -6.64 -1.61
N LEU A 119 -0.78 -6.43 -2.84
CA LEU A 119 -1.61 -5.97 -3.96
C LEU A 119 -2.74 -6.94 -4.26
N GLU A 120 -2.44 -8.24 -4.32
CA GLU A 120 -3.45 -9.29 -4.60
C GLU A 120 -4.51 -9.37 -3.50
N ASP A 121 -4.07 -9.34 -2.22
CA ASP A 121 -4.97 -9.32 -1.07
C ASP A 121 -5.82 -8.05 -1.04
N PHE A 122 -5.22 -6.89 -1.30
CA PHE A 122 -5.93 -5.62 -1.35
C PHE A 122 -7.03 -5.63 -2.41
N ASN A 123 -6.72 -6.06 -3.64
CA ASN A 123 -7.71 -6.19 -4.71
C ASN A 123 -8.87 -7.10 -4.30
N ALA A 124 -8.56 -8.25 -3.71
CA ALA A 124 -9.58 -9.22 -3.30
C ALA A 124 -10.52 -8.68 -2.21
N ASN A 125 -9.99 -7.91 -1.27
CA ASN A 125 -10.75 -7.43 -0.11
C ASN A 125 -11.44 -6.07 -0.33
N HIS A 126 -10.93 -5.23 -1.24
CA HIS A 126 -11.46 -3.89 -1.51
C HIS A 126 -12.20 -3.77 -2.84
N GLY A 127 -12.13 -4.83 -3.69
CA GLY A 127 -12.80 -4.84 -4.98
C GLY A 127 -12.17 -3.90 -6.00
N THR A 128 -10.87 -3.62 -5.84
CA THR A 128 -10.06 -2.85 -6.78
C THR A 128 -9.52 -3.74 -7.90
N ASP A 129 -9.09 -3.14 -9.01
CA ASP A 129 -8.54 -3.85 -10.18
C ASP A 129 -7.18 -3.25 -10.57
N LEU A 130 -6.24 -3.34 -9.62
CA LEU A 130 -4.87 -2.88 -9.82
C LEU A 130 -4.00 -4.03 -10.33
N VAL A 131 -3.11 -3.72 -11.28
CA VAL A 131 -2.23 -4.70 -11.90
C VAL A 131 -0.77 -4.29 -11.79
N VAL A 132 0.13 -5.30 -11.83
CA VAL A 132 1.57 -5.08 -11.83
C VAL A 132 2.03 -4.60 -13.19
N ALA A 133 2.61 -3.40 -13.26
CA ALA A 133 3.29 -2.88 -14.44
C ALA A 133 4.79 -3.25 -14.45
N GLY A 134 5.43 -3.37 -13.28
CA GLY A 134 6.83 -3.77 -13.18
C GLY A 134 7.23 -4.24 -11.80
N ARG A 135 8.18 -5.17 -11.73
CA ARG A 135 8.83 -5.67 -10.50
C ARG A 135 10.14 -4.94 -10.34
N ILE A 136 10.41 -4.36 -9.16
CA ILE A 136 11.53 -3.42 -8.99
C ILE A 136 12.54 -3.88 -7.95
N HIS A 137 12.12 -4.19 -6.72
CA HIS A 137 13.03 -4.56 -5.66
C HIS A 137 12.35 -5.43 -4.60
N TYR A 138 13.16 -6.00 -3.72
CA TYR A 138 12.73 -6.76 -2.55
C TYR A 138 13.29 -6.10 -1.29
N GLU A 139 12.49 -6.08 -0.22
CA GLU A 139 12.89 -5.62 1.11
C GLU A 139 12.78 -6.76 2.11
N PRO A 140 13.88 -7.19 2.74
CA PRO A 140 13.83 -8.19 3.80
C PRO A 140 12.97 -7.71 4.97
N PHE A 141 12.08 -8.57 5.44
CA PHE A 141 11.30 -8.36 6.64
C PHE A 141 12.15 -8.70 7.87
N GLY A 142 12.03 -7.95 8.98
CA GLY A 142 12.96 -8.11 10.09
C GLY A 142 12.31 -8.06 11.47
N ILE A 143 12.94 -8.78 12.43
CA ILE A 143 12.72 -8.60 13.87
C ILE A 143 13.75 -7.61 14.36
N TYR A 144 13.30 -6.54 15.01
CA TYR A 144 14.16 -5.47 15.51
C TYR A 144 14.06 -5.34 17.03
N PRO A 145 15.09 -4.78 17.68
CA PRO A 145 15.08 -4.55 19.12
C PRO A 145 13.97 -3.58 19.51
N GLY A 146 13.32 -3.89 20.61
CA GLY A 146 12.46 -3.00 21.35
C GLY A 146 13.13 -2.61 22.67
N THR A 147 12.51 -2.96 23.79
CA THR A 147 13.11 -2.80 25.14
C THR A 147 14.20 -3.83 25.43
N LYS A 148 14.31 -4.89 24.62
CA LYS A 148 15.36 -5.91 24.66
C LYS A 148 16.23 -5.84 23.42
N ALA A 149 17.54 -6.03 23.61
CA ALA A 149 18.55 -5.84 22.57
C ALA A 149 18.93 -7.13 21.82
N SER A 150 18.52 -8.30 22.31
CA SER A 150 18.87 -9.59 21.71
C SER A 150 17.72 -10.58 21.84
N LEU A 151 17.53 -11.45 20.84
CA LEU A 151 16.58 -12.57 20.92
C LEU A 151 16.99 -13.61 21.97
N ASP A 152 18.26 -13.65 22.38
CA ASP A 152 18.71 -14.51 23.50
C ASP A 152 18.11 -14.08 24.85
N GLU A 153 17.59 -12.85 24.94
CA GLU A 153 16.95 -12.32 26.15
C GLU A 153 15.44 -12.64 26.20
N ILE A 154 14.89 -13.31 25.16
CA ILE A 154 13.46 -13.60 25.08
C ILE A 154 13.02 -14.50 26.24
N ALA A 155 11.92 -14.17 26.89
CA ALA A 155 11.39 -14.86 28.05
C ALA A 155 9.87 -14.85 28.08
N ASP A 156 9.29 -15.69 28.95
CA ASP A 156 7.84 -15.74 29.17
C ASP A 156 7.32 -14.35 29.61
N GLY A 157 6.23 -13.93 28.99
CA GLY A 157 5.60 -12.63 29.22
C GLY A 157 6.11 -11.51 28.31
N ASP A 158 7.13 -11.76 27.49
CA ASP A 158 7.60 -10.77 26.51
C ASP A 158 6.52 -10.46 25.46
N THR A 159 6.58 -9.26 24.96
CA THR A 159 5.62 -8.73 23.98
C THR A 159 6.30 -8.44 22.65
N ILE A 160 5.64 -8.77 21.55
CA ILE A 160 6.14 -8.53 20.19
C ILE A 160 5.04 -7.82 19.40
N ALA A 161 5.33 -6.63 18.87
CA ALA A 161 4.43 -5.96 17.93
C ALA A 161 4.64 -6.50 16.52
N ILE A 162 3.54 -6.83 15.84
CA ILE A 162 3.51 -7.34 14.46
C ILE A 162 2.47 -6.57 13.65
N PRO A 163 2.59 -6.50 12.31
CA PRO A 163 1.52 -5.98 11.45
C PRO A 163 0.22 -6.79 11.57
N ASN A 164 -0.93 -6.14 11.36
CA ASN A 164 -2.26 -6.75 11.44
C ASN A 164 -2.94 -6.93 10.09
N ASP A 165 -2.31 -6.52 8.99
CA ASP A 165 -2.82 -6.85 7.67
C ASP A 165 -2.49 -8.32 7.34
N PRO A 166 -3.39 -9.04 6.62
CA PRO A 166 -3.29 -10.49 6.47
C PRO A 166 -1.95 -10.97 5.92
N THR A 167 -1.38 -10.24 4.96
CA THR A 167 -0.15 -10.68 4.28
C THR A 167 1.11 -10.43 5.11
N ASN A 168 1.19 -9.29 5.81
CA ASN A 168 2.34 -8.99 6.66
C ASN A 168 2.23 -9.66 8.04
N GLU A 169 1.01 -9.92 8.57
CA GLU A 169 0.82 -10.78 9.75
C GLU A 169 1.39 -12.17 9.47
N ALA A 170 0.96 -12.81 8.37
CA ALA A 170 1.45 -14.12 7.98
C ALA A 170 2.98 -14.14 7.82
N ARG A 171 3.54 -13.13 7.17
CA ARG A 171 4.98 -12.96 6.97
C ARG A 171 5.73 -12.80 8.30
N ALA A 172 5.18 -12.04 9.26
CA ALA A 172 5.74 -11.89 10.60
C ALA A 172 5.73 -13.23 11.36
N LEU A 173 4.63 -13.98 11.29
CA LEU A 173 4.52 -15.29 11.94
C LEU A 173 5.52 -16.30 11.34
N LEU A 174 5.70 -16.32 10.02
CA LEU A 174 6.71 -17.17 9.37
C LEU A 174 8.13 -16.81 9.81
N LEU A 175 8.44 -15.50 9.97
CA LEU A 175 9.76 -15.08 10.47
C LEU A 175 9.96 -15.44 11.95
N LEU A 176 8.92 -15.32 12.78
CA LEU A 176 8.96 -15.75 14.19
C LEU A 176 9.14 -17.28 14.30
N GLU A 177 8.52 -18.07 13.41
CA GLU A 177 8.73 -19.52 13.32
C GLU A 177 10.15 -19.85 12.87
N ALA A 178 10.66 -19.21 11.81
CA ALA A 178 12.04 -19.39 11.35
C ALA A 178 13.08 -19.01 12.41
N SER A 179 12.72 -18.10 13.32
CA SER A 179 13.55 -17.69 14.48
C SER A 179 13.38 -18.61 15.69
N GLY A 180 12.52 -19.65 15.60
CA GLY A 180 12.32 -20.63 16.67
C GLY A 180 11.51 -20.12 17.87
N ILE A 181 10.82 -18.98 17.74
CA ILE A 181 10.01 -18.37 18.81
C ILE A 181 8.65 -19.02 18.91
N ILE A 182 8.03 -19.31 17.76
CA ILE A 182 6.74 -20.00 17.65
C ILE A 182 6.85 -21.21 16.72
N LYS A 183 5.79 -22.03 16.70
CA LYS A 183 5.59 -23.05 15.69
C LYS A 183 4.19 -22.89 15.12
N LEU A 184 4.06 -22.86 13.81
CA LEU A 184 2.79 -22.79 13.10
C LEU A 184 2.23 -24.21 12.83
N LYS A 185 0.93 -24.30 12.65
CA LYS A 185 0.27 -25.51 12.15
C LYS A 185 0.76 -25.86 10.76
N GLU A 186 0.84 -27.15 10.47
CA GLU A 186 1.23 -27.60 9.13
C GLU A 186 0.29 -27.02 8.05
N GLY A 187 0.91 -26.41 7.02
CA GLY A 187 0.19 -25.84 5.89
C GLY A 187 -0.36 -24.42 6.09
N ALA A 188 -0.09 -23.75 7.23
CA ALA A 188 -0.52 -22.37 7.45
C ALA A 188 0.07 -21.40 6.40
N GLY A 189 1.40 -21.47 6.14
CA GLY A 189 2.05 -20.77 5.05
C GLY A 189 1.79 -19.26 5.02
N ILE A 190 1.68 -18.71 3.81
CA ILE A 190 1.52 -17.25 3.56
C ILE A 190 0.13 -16.70 3.93
N THR A 191 -0.75 -17.51 4.46
CA THR A 191 -2.09 -17.13 4.96
C THR A 191 -2.22 -17.37 6.46
N ALA A 192 -1.09 -17.60 7.16
CA ALA A 192 -1.07 -17.82 8.60
C ALA A 192 -1.63 -16.63 9.37
N THR A 193 -2.38 -16.94 10.43
CA THR A 193 -2.86 -15.96 11.41
C THR A 193 -2.38 -16.37 12.81
N VAL A 194 -2.51 -15.50 13.80
CA VAL A 194 -2.18 -15.85 15.20
C VAL A 194 -2.94 -17.08 15.70
N ASN A 195 -4.10 -17.41 15.11
CA ASN A 195 -4.88 -18.62 15.41
C ASN A 195 -4.22 -19.91 14.89
N ASP A 196 -3.23 -19.80 14.02
CA ASP A 196 -2.48 -20.92 13.45
C ASP A 196 -1.20 -21.25 14.22
N ILE A 197 -0.95 -20.56 15.31
CA ILE A 197 0.14 -20.92 16.22
C ILE A 197 -0.21 -22.24 16.92
N GLU A 198 0.60 -23.27 16.63
CA GLU A 198 0.47 -24.59 17.28
C GLU A 198 1.08 -24.58 18.68
N SER A 199 2.24 -23.96 18.81
CA SER A 199 2.95 -23.84 20.09
C SER A 199 3.91 -22.66 20.09
N LYS A 200 4.33 -22.26 21.28
CA LYS A 200 5.33 -21.23 21.51
C LYS A 200 6.49 -21.83 22.30
N THR A 201 7.73 -21.50 21.92
CA THR A 201 8.93 -21.94 22.65
C THR A 201 9.05 -21.22 23.98
N VAL A 202 8.65 -19.92 23.99
CA VAL A 202 8.47 -19.06 25.17
C VAL A 202 7.08 -18.43 25.07
N ASP A 203 6.42 -18.18 26.19
CA ASP A 203 5.07 -17.62 26.20
C ASP A 203 5.08 -16.12 25.89
N VAL A 204 5.33 -15.77 24.63
CA VAL A 204 5.29 -14.39 24.12
C VAL A 204 3.85 -13.97 23.82
N GLN A 205 3.56 -12.69 23.98
CA GLN A 205 2.32 -12.04 23.62
C GLN A 205 2.51 -11.28 22.30
N LEU A 206 1.73 -11.60 21.27
CA LEU A 206 1.74 -10.89 20.00
C LEU A 206 0.73 -9.74 20.05
N ASN A 207 1.16 -8.56 19.67
CA ASN A 207 0.34 -7.35 19.58
C ASN A 207 0.21 -6.95 18.10
N GLU A 208 -0.95 -7.24 17.55
CA GLU A 208 -1.28 -6.96 16.13
C GLU A 208 -1.71 -5.52 16.00
N VAL A 209 -0.95 -4.73 15.25
CA VAL A 209 -1.22 -3.31 15.02
C VAL A 209 -1.01 -2.97 13.55
N GLU A 210 -1.58 -1.86 13.11
CA GLU A 210 -1.35 -1.34 11.76
C GLU A 210 0.15 -1.25 11.45
N ALA A 211 0.58 -1.72 10.26
CA ALA A 211 1.99 -1.83 9.88
C ALA A 211 2.77 -0.52 10.08
N ALA A 212 2.16 0.63 9.73
CA ALA A 212 2.72 1.96 9.94
C ALA A 212 2.90 2.35 11.42
N GLN A 213 2.28 1.64 12.34
CA GLN A 213 2.35 1.92 13.78
C GLN A 213 3.34 1.04 14.52
N VAL A 214 3.73 -0.12 13.96
CA VAL A 214 4.56 -1.13 14.65
C VAL A 214 5.83 -0.51 15.22
N SER A 215 6.55 0.31 14.46
CA SER A 215 7.82 0.93 14.91
C SER A 215 7.68 1.85 16.13
N ARG A 216 6.46 2.38 16.39
CA ARG A 216 6.19 3.25 17.55
C ARG A 216 6.18 2.49 18.86
N TYR A 217 6.02 1.17 18.81
CA TYR A 217 6.00 0.30 19.99
C TYR A 217 7.40 -0.15 20.44
N LYS A 218 8.48 0.26 19.76
CA LYS A 218 9.83 -0.17 20.10
C LYS A 218 10.27 0.19 21.54
N ASP A 219 9.75 1.29 22.08
CA ASP A 219 10.09 1.72 23.44
C ASP A 219 9.17 1.09 24.52
N GLU A 220 8.13 0.34 24.12
CA GLU A 220 7.13 -0.27 25.00
C GLU A 220 7.15 -1.80 24.94
N MET A 221 7.41 -2.38 23.76
CA MET A 221 7.42 -3.83 23.52
C MET A 221 8.83 -4.41 23.59
N SER A 222 8.95 -5.70 23.87
CA SER A 222 10.25 -6.39 23.92
C SER A 222 10.91 -6.39 22.55
N PHE A 223 10.14 -6.64 21.48
CA PHE A 223 10.59 -6.64 20.09
C PHE A 223 9.50 -6.09 19.18
N VAL A 224 9.91 -5.67 17.97
CA VAL A 224 9.01 -5.24 16.89
C VAL A 224 9.38 -5.95 15.59
N VAL A 225 8.37 -6.34 14.81
CA VAL A 225 8.58 -7.00 13.51
C VAL A 225 8.14 -6.05 12.41
N LEU A 226 9.07 -5.59 11.56
CA LEU A 226 8.89 -4.46 10.67
C LEU A 226 9.10 -4.83 9.21
N ASN A 227 8.26 -4.24 8.33
CA ASN A 227 8.57 -4.12 6.92
C ASN A 227 9.82 -3.26 6.70
N GLY A 228 10.57 -3.51 5.63
CA GLY A 228 11.84 -2.83 5.35
C GLY A 228 11.71 -1.30 5.31
N ASN A 229 10.70 -0.78 4.63
CA ASN A 229 10.45 0.66 4.55
C ASN A 229 10.16 1.29 5.92
N TYR A 230 9.37 0.64 6.79
CA TYR A 230 9.09 1.15 8.14
C TYR A 230 10.30 1.00 9.08
N ALA A 231 11.13 -0.01 8.89
CA ALA A 231 12.39 -0.13 9.60
C ALA A 231 13.35 1.02 9.25
N LEU A 232 13.52 1.30 7.94
CA LEU A 232 14.30 2.43 7.45
C LEU A 232 13.77 3.77 7.97
N ALA A 233 12.45 4.01 7.89
CA ALA A 233 11.81 5.22 8.42
C ALA A 233 12.00 5.40 9.93
N ALA A 234 12.08 4.29 10.68
CA ALA A 234 12.36 4.30 12.11
C ALA A 234 13.86 4.46 12.47
N GLY A 235 14.73 4.53 11.45
CA GLY A 235 16.17 4.69 11.59
C GLY A 235 16.95 3.39 11.83
N PHE A 236 16.32 2.23 11.67
CA PHE A 236 16.99 0.94 11.74
C PHE A 236 17.74 0.64 10.44
N LYS A 237 18.87 -0.01 10.58
CA LYS A 237 19.66 -0.58 9.48
C LYS A 237 19.51 -2.09 9.51
N ALA A 238 19.08 -2.67 8.38
CA ALA A 238 18.80 -4.09 8.28
C ALA A 238 20.03 -4.97 8.58
N ASP A 239 21.21 -4.55 8.15
CA ASP A 239 22.49 -5.26 8.30
C ASP A 239 23.06 -5.27 9.72
N THR A 240 22.74 -4.25 10.54
CA THR A 240 23.35 -4.05 11.86
C THR A 240 22.37 -4.12 13.02
N ASP A 241 21.11 -3.73 12.81
CA ASP A 241 20.15 -3.56 13.88
C ASP A 241 19.10 -4.68 13.91
N ALA A 242 18.91 -5.40 12.80
CA ALA A 242 17.98 -6.53 12.78
C ALA A 242 18.52 -7.69 13.62
N LEU A 243 17.67 -8.21 14.50
CA LEU A 243 17.96 -9.40 15.32
C LEU A 243 17.75 -10.70 14.52
N ALA A 244 16.82 -10.67 13.56
CA ALA A 244 16.63 -11.67 12.54
C ALA A 244 16.05 -11.02 11.28
N LEU A 245 16.47 -11.50 10.13
CA LEU A 245 15.94 -11.09 8.83
C LEU A 245 15.35 -12.30 8.10
N GLU A 246 14.30 -12.04 7.35
CA GLU A 246 13.78 -12.97 6.36
C GLU A 246 14.88 -13.31 5.34
N LYS A 247 14.96 -14.58 4.98
CA LYS A 247 15.96 -15.01 3.98
C LYS A 247 15.51 -14.54 2.61
N GLY A 248 16.38 -13.78 1.95
CA GLY A 248 16.20 -13.36 0.56
C GLY A 248 16.48 -14.52 -0.41
N ASP A 249 15.75 -15.64 -0.27
CA ASP A 249 15.79 -16.71 -1.24
C ASP A 249 14.85 -16.43 -2.43
N SER A 250 14.95 -17.23 -3.48
CA SER A 250 14.20 -17.00 -4.72
C SER A 250 12.67 -17.06 -4.53
N GLU A 251 12.17 -17.83 -3.55
CA GLU A 251 10.74 -17.97 -3.30
C GLU A 251 10.19 -16.73 -2.59
N ALA A 252 10.84 -16.25 -1.52
CA ALA A 252 10.47 -15.04 -0.82
C ALA A 252 10.53 -13.82 -1.74
N ILE A 253 11.59 -13.69 -2.55
CA ILE A 253 11.71 -12.59 -3.54
C ILE A 253 10.52 -12.58 -4.50
N GLN A 254 10.11 -13.74 -5.03
CA GLN A 254 8.99 -13.80 -5.97
C GLN A 254 7.66 -13.37 -5.36
N GLN A 255 7.44 -13.68 -4.08
CA GLN A 255 6.19 -13.37 -3.38
C GLN A 255 6.15 -11.94 -2.82
N TYR A 256 7.29 -11.43 -2.38
CA TYR A 256 7.38 -10.15 -1.68
C TYR A 256 8.16 -9.07 -2.46
N VAL A 257 8.33 -9.26 -3.79
CA VAL A 257 8.90 -8.22 -4.63
C VAL A 257 7.99 -6.99 -4.68
N ASN A 258 8.57 -5.82 -4.47
CA ASN A 258 7.90 -4.53 -4.58
C ASN A 258 7.71 -4.15 -6.04
N VAL A 259 6.53 -3.62 -6.35
CA VAL A 259 6.06 -3.42 -7.70
C VAL A 259 5.62 -1.98 -7.97
N ILE A 260 5.65 -1.61 -9.24
CA ILE A 260 4.82 -0.53 -9.77
C ILE A 260 3.45 -1.13 -10.07
N ALA A 261 2.42 -0.64 -9.39
CA ALA A 261 1.04 -1.02 -9.64
C ALA A 261 0.27 0.15 -10.27
N VAL A 262 -0.60 -0.19 -11.21
CA VAL A 262 -1.43 0.74 -11.96
C VAL A 262 -2.86 0.20 -12.05
N LYS A 263 -3.82 1.05 -12.42
CA LYS A 263 -5.16 0.59 -12.76
C LYS A 263 -5.10 -0.31 -14.00
N ALA A 264 -5.87 -1.42 -14.00
CA ALA A 264 -5.91 -2.37 -15.10
C ALA A 264 -6.20 -1.67 -16.44
N GLY A 265 -5.40 -1.99 -17.46
CA GLY A 265 -5.43 -1.37 -18.78
C GLY A 265 -4.44 -0.20 -18.96
N ASN A 266 -3.80 0.27 -17.90
CA ASN A 266 -2.80 1.33 -17.96
C ASN A 266 -1.35 0.81 -18.00
N GLU A 267 -1.11 -0.49 -17.79
CA GLU A 267 0.22 -1.10 -17.71
C GLU A 267 1.07 -0.94 -18.98
N GLU A 268 0.38 -0.78 -20.13
CA GLU A 268 1.02 -0.64 -21.44
C GLU A 268 1.19 0.82 -21.90
N LEU A 269 0.73 1.81 -21.09
CA LEU A 269 0.87 3.22 -21.44
C LEU A 269 2.35 3.60 -21.59
N PRO A 270 2.72 4.40 -22.62
CA PRO A 270 4.10 4.80 -22.86
C PRO A 270 4.78 5.41 -21.63
N LYS A 271 4.07 6.27 -20.88
CA LYS A 271 4.59 6.91 -19.67
C LYS A 271 4.88 5.90 -18.54
N ILE A 272 4.05 4.86 -18.40
CA ILE A 272 4.24 3.79 -17.40
C ILE A 272 5.41 2.90 -17.78
N LYS A 273 5.55 2.53 -19.06
CA LYS A 273 6.73 1.80 -19.55
C LYS A 273 8.01 2.58 -19.32
N ALA A 274 8.02 3.87 -19.64
CA ALA A 274 9.18 4.73 -19.41
C ALA A 274 9.56 4.77 -17.91
N LEU A 275 8.57 4.85 -17.01
CA LEU A 275 8.79 4.79 -15.56
C LEU A 275 9.42 3.45 -15.15
N VAL A 276 8.86 2.33 -15.58
CA VAL A 276 9.36 0.98 -15.23
C VAL A 276 10.76 0.76 -15.79
N ASP A 277 11.01 1.14 -17.05
CA ASP A 277 12.34 1.01 -17.67
C ASP A 277 13.39 1.85 -16.94
N ALA A 278 13.04 3.08 -16.54
CA ALA A 278 13.93 3.94 -15.76
C ALA A 278 14.23 3.33 -14.38
N LEU A 279 13.24 2.74 -13.70
CA LEU A 279 13.42 2.07 -12.41
C LEU A 279 14.26 0.80 -12.49
N LYS A 280 14.28 0.11 -13.63
CA LYS A 280 15.13 -1.08 -13.88
C LYS A 280 16.55 -0.73 -14.38
N SER A 281 16.86 0.57 -14.51
CA SER A 281 18.16 1.02 -15.02
C SER A 281 19.32 0.74 -14.08
N ASP A 282 20.54 0.73 -14.63
CA ASP A 282 21.77 0.59 -13.85
C ASP A 282 21.95 1.74 -12.83
N VAL A 283 21.39 2.92 -13.08
CA VAL A 283 21.41 4.06 -12.15
C VAL A 283 20.72 3.66 -10.85
N VAL A 284 19.52 3.09 -10.92
CA VAL A 284 18.77 2.63 -9.75
C VAL A 284 19.45 1.45 -9.06
N LYS A 285 19.93 0.46 -9.81
CA LYS A 285 20.65 -0.70 -9.25
C LYS A 285 21.89 -0.26 -8.47
N ASN A 286 22.66 0.67 -9.02
CA ASN A 286 23.84 1.22 -8.36
C ASN A 286 23.45 2.04 -7.12
N TYR A 287 22.40 2.86 -7.20
CA TYR A 287 21.89 3.61 -6.05
C TYR A 287 21.50 2.69 -4.90
N ILE A 288 20.71 1.64 -5.18
CA ILE A 288 20.30 0.64 -4.19
C ILE A 288 21.55 0.00 -3.56
N LYS A 289 22.48 -0.45 -4.36
CA LYS A 289 23.72 -1.11 -3.87
C LYS A 289 24.58 -0.19 -3.00
N GLU A 290 24.69 1.09 -3.34
CA GLU A 290 25.59 2.02 -2.66
C GLU A 290 24.96 2.68 -1.42
N ASN A 291 23.63 2.82 -1.40
CA ASN A 291 22.96 3.60 -0.36
C ASN A 291 21.98 2.80 0.50
N LEU A 292 21.49 1.65 -0.01
CA LEU A 292 20.44 0.84 0.62
C LEU A 292 20.88 -0.62 0.83
N ASP A 293 22.20 -0.88 0.81
CA ASP A 293 22.77 -2.23 0.92
C ASP A 293 22.26 -2.96 2.18
N GLY A 294 21.78 -4.20 1.98
CA GLY A 294 21.17 -5.02 3.04
C GLY A 294 19.70 -4.70 3.35
N ALA A 295 19.24 -3.47 3.11
CA ALA A 295 17.84 -3.07 3.34
C ALA A 295 16.97 -3.24 2.09
N VAL A 296 17.56 -3.12 0.90
CA VAL A 296 16.89 -3.23 -0.39
C VAL A 296 17.74 -4.07 -1.34
N ILE A 297 17.10 -4.98 -2.07
CA ILE A 297 17.73 -5.83 -3.07
C ILE A 297 17.03 -5.58 -4.40
N ALA A 298 17.76 -5.09 -5.41
CA ALA A 298 17.22 -4.89 -6.74
C ALA A 298 16.72 -6.22 -7.33
N TYR A 299 15.54 -6.19 -7.96
CA TYR A 299 14.98 -7.37 -8.61
C TYR A 299 15.70 -7.61 -9.95
N GLU A 300 16.12 -8.84 -10.19
CA GLU A 300 16.68 -9.32 -11.44
C GLU A 300 15.74 -10.39 -12.01
N GLU A 301 15.32 -10.22 -13.27
CA GLU A 301 14.46 -11.18 -13.99
C GLU A 301 15.21 -12.44 -14.38
#